data_cceeb54313d69fd179335305035e66bf
#
_entry.id   cceeb54313d69fd179335305035e66bf
#
_cell.length_a   1.000
_cell.length_b   1.000
_cell.length_c   1.000
_cell.angle_alpha   90.00
_cell.angle_beta   90.00
_cell.angle_gamma   90.00
#
_symmetry.space_group_name_H-M   'P 1'
#
loop_
_entity.id
_entity.type
_entity.pdbx_description
1 polymer ?
#
loop_
_entity_poly.entity_id
_entity_poly.type
_entity_poly.pdbx_seq_one_letter_code
_entity_poly.pdbx_strand_id
1 'polypeptide(L)'
;MNDELDTTLDLPGIELQHLLTDPDPTGTRPRRNLQPRNDPLESETLDDWLLTAALPAVENRAALVLEHLIQNTDRTVGARLAGEIARRYGDVGLPPGTIRVTLTGSAGQSFGAFCINGLHLTLIGEANDYVGKGMAGGEIVIRLPVNARYASNENFIAGNTLLYGATGGTFLAAGRVGERFAVRNCGGVAVVEGVGDHGCEYMTSGTIVVLGWTGRNFGAGMTGGVAFVYDRENKFDQRINPQLVRAERIANDADETRLRDLVRQHADATQSAWSRGLLEQ
;
A
#
# COMPACT_ATOMS: atom_id res chain seq x y z
N MET A 1 2.04 47.67 5.43
CA MET A 1 0.92 47.66 4.47
C MET A 1 0.10 46.41 4.83
N ASN A 2 -0.95 46.60 5.62
CA ASN A 2 -1.91 45.54 5.87
C ASN A 2 -2.89 45.60 4.70
N ASP A 3 -2.77 44.69 3.75
CA ASP A 3 -3.82 44.46 2.78
C ASP A 3 -5.03 43.94 3.57
N GLU A 4 -6.07 44.75 3.63
CA GLU A 4 -7.39 44.33 4.06
C GLU A 4 -7.80 43.19 3.13
N LEU A 5 -7.84 41.97 3.65
CA LEU A 5 -8.46 40.84 2.96
C LEU A 5 -9.91 41.22 2.70
N ASP A 6 -10.26 41.35 1.43
CA ASP A 6 -11.65 41.56 0.98
C ASP A 6 -12.50 40.39 1.49
N THR A 7 -13.28 40.64 2.53
CA THR A 7 -14.17 39.66 3.17
C THR A 7 -15.50 39.48 2.44
N THR A 8 -15.61 39.97 1.20
CA THR A 8 -16.87 39.94 0.41
C THR A 8 -16.98 38.77 -0.56
N LEU A 9 -16.35 37.64 -0.31
CA LEU A 9 -16.71 36.38 -0.97
C LEU A 9 -17.96 35.80 -0.31
N ASP A 10 -19.10 36.44 -0.61
CA ASP A 10 -20.43 35.95 -0.23
C ASP A 10 -20.80 34.77 -1.14
N LEU A 11 -20.28 33.60 -0.84
CA LEU A 11 -20.68 32.34 -1.49
C LEU A 11 -21.93 31.83 -0.76
N PRO A 12 -23.12 31.89 -1.38
CA PRO A 12 -24.36 31.46 -0.73
C PRO A 12 -24.24 30.00 -0.24
N GLY A 13 -24.38 29.81 1.06
CA GLY A 13 -24.43 28.48 1.69
C GLY A 13 -23.12 27.97 2.30
N ILE A 14 -22.03 28.73 2.25
CA ILE A 14 -20.77 28.36 2.92
C ILE A 14 -20.42 29.43 3.97
N GLU A 15 -20.56 29.08 5.24
CA GLU A 15 -20.10 29.93 6.33
C GLU A 15 -18.64 29.57 6.68
N LEU A 16 -17.73 30.52 6.42
CA LEU A 16 -16.30 30.35 6.67
C LEU A 16 -15.83 31.05 7.96
N GLN A 17 -16.71 31.69 8.70
CA GLN A 17 -16.34 32.52 9.83
C GLN A 17 -15.52 31.78 10.88
N HIS A 18 -15.84 30.51 11.16
CA HIS A 18 -15.08 29.69 12.09
C HIS A 18 -13.67 29.33 11.60
N LEU A 19 -13.45 29.26 10.28
CA LEU A 19 -12.14 29.05 9.69
C LEU A 19 -11.28 30.33 9.70
N LEU A 20 -11.94 31.50 9.64
CA LEU A 20 -11.30 32.80 9.62
C LEU A 20 -11.11 33.40 11.02
N THR A 21 -11.67 32.75 12.05
CA THR A 21 -11.52 33.19 13.42
C THR A 21 -10.06 33.10 13.86
N ASP A 22 -9.49 34.20 14.33
CA ASP A 22 -8.13 34.19 14.90
C ASP A 22 -8.09 33.28 16.13
N PRO A 23 -7.33 32.18 16.13
CA PRO A 23 -7.23 31.28 17.28
C PRO A 23 -6.50 31.92 18.49
N ASP A 24 -5.90 33.09 18.32
CA ASP A 24 -5.20 33.83 19.36
C ASP A 24 -5.46 35.34 19.25
N PRO A 25 -6.71 35.80 19.47
CA PRO A 25 -7.09 37.20 19.31
C PRO A 25 -6.35 38.16 20.27
N THR A 26 -5.75 37.61 21.33
CA THR A 26 -4.94 38.40 22.28
C THR A 26 -3.47 38.51 21.86
N GLY A 27 -3.03 37.72 20.88
CA GLY A 27 -1.64 37.70 20.39
C GLY A 27 -0.63 37.22 21.43
N THR A 28 -1.10 36.48 22.45
CA THR A 28 -0.25 36.06 23.58
C THR A 28 0.42 34.70 23.36
N ARG A 29 -0.05 33.93 22.40
CA ARG A 29 0.53 32.62 22.11
C ARG A 29 1.79 32.74 21.25
N PRO A 30 2.81 31.92 21.52
CA PRO A 30 4.00 31.88 20.66
C PRO A 30 3.64 31.53 19.22
N ARG A 31 4.13 32.28 18.24
CA ARG A 31 3.96 32.01 16.79
C ARG A 31 4.94 30.97 16.25
N ARG A 32 5.65 30.26 17.12
CA ARG A 32 6.61 29.19 16.78
C ARG A 32 6.49 28.07 17.80
N ASN A 33 6.89 26.87 17.38
CA ASN A 33 7.05 25.77 18.34
C ASN A 33 8.17 26.11 19.34
N LEU A 34 7.86 26.01 20.63
CA LEU A 34 8.82 26.22 21.74
C LEU A 34 9.36 24.89 22.28
N GLN A 35 8.77 23.77 21.91
CA GLN A 35 9.21 22.46 22.35
C GLN A 35 10.36 21.98 21.46
N PRO A 36 11.44 21.45 21.99
CA PRO A 36 12.57 20.91 21.22
C PRO A 36 12.18 19.62 20.47
N ARG A 37 11.15 18.93 20.91
CA ARG A 37 10.57 17.71 20.32
C ARG A 37 9.12 17.56 20.77
N ASN A 38 8.37 16.73 20.05
CA ASN A 38 7.01 16.35 20.46
C ASN A 38 7.06 15.54 21.76
N ASP A 39 6.02 15.66 22.56
CA ASP A 39 5.85 14.80 23.73
C ASP A 39 5.74 13.34 23.29
N PRO A 40 6.28 12.40 24.07
CA PRO A 40 6.07 10.97 23.81
C PRO A 40 4.59 10.64 23.83
N LEU A 41 4.18 9.63 23.05
CA LEU A 41 2.85 9.07 23.16
C LEU A 41 2.65 8.50 24.57
N GLU A 42 1.53 8.83 25.20
CA GLU A 42 1.20 8.36 26.56
C GLU A 42 0.69 6.90 26.56
N SER A 43 0.29 6.37 25.40
CA SER A 43 -0.26 5.01 25.26
C SER A 43 0.61 4.15 24.35
N GLU A 44 0.66 2.87 24.65
CA GLU A 44 1.25 1.85 23.79
C GLU A 44 0.44 1.75 22.48
N THR A 45 1.15 1.78 21.35
CA THR A 45 0.53 1.60 20.03
C THR A 45 0.45 0.11 19.66
N LEU A 46 -0.41 -0.23 18.69
CA LEU A 46 -0.46 -1.59 18.15
C LEU A 46 0.92 -2.05 17.61
N ASP A 47 1.70 -1.13 17.05
CA ASP A 47 3.05 -1.44 16.54
C ASP A 47 4.08 -1.70 17.68
N ASP A 48 3.91 -1.06 18.85
CA ASP A 48 4.68 -1.36 20.05
C ASP A 48 4.35 -2.76 20.59
N TRP A 49 3.05 -3.07 20.69
CA TRP A 49 2.59 -4.38 21.08
C TRP A 49 3.13 -5.48 20.16
N LEU A 50 3.02 -5.28 18.84
CA LEU A 50 3.49 -6.21 17.83
C LEU A 50 5.00 -6.48 17.97
N LEU A 51 5.80 -5.43 18.13
CA LEU A 51 7.24 -5.54 18.34
C LEU A 51 7.54 -6.35 19.63
N THR A 52 6.88 -6.01 20.73
CA THR A 52 7.09 -6.67 22.03
C THR A 52 6.73 -8.16 21.95
N ALA A 53 5.58 -8.49 21.35
CA ALA A 53 5.13 -9.87 21.19
C ALA A 53 6.04 -10.70 20.26
N ALA A 54 6.59 -10.08 19.22
CA ALA A 54 7.42 -10.78 18.24
C ALA A 54 8.91 -10.85 18.61
N LEU A 55 9.39 -10.01 19.52
CA LEU A 55 10.81 -9.90 19.85
C LEU A 55 11.49 -11.24 20.19
N PRO A 56 10.91 -12.13 21.03
CA PRO A 56 11.54 -13.43 21.31
C PRO A 56 11.67 -14.32 20.08
N ALA A 57 10.69 -14.25 19.16
CA ALA A 57 10.73 -15.01 17.90
C ALA A 57 11.79 -14.45 16.95
N VAL A 58 11.94 -13.13 16.88
CA VAL A 58 13.02 -12.48 16.12
C VAL A 58 14.38 -12.92 16.65
N GLU A 59 14.59 -12.88 17.96
CA GLU A 59 15.86 -13.23 18.60
C GLU A 59 16.27 -14.69 18.36
N ASN A 60 15.31 -15.59 18.46
CA ASN A 60 15.56 -17.01 18.33
C ASN A 60 15.34 -17.55 16.91
N ARG A 61 14.98 -16.69 15.93
CA ARG A 61 14.57 -17.07 14.58
C ARG A 61 13.48 -18.15 14.57
N ALA A 62 12.57 -18.08 15.53
CA ALA A 62 11.52 -19.06 15.74
C ALA A 62 10.24 -18.65 15.01
N ALA A 63 9.49 -19.65 14.55
CA ALA A 63 8.18 -19.42 13.95
C ALA A 63 7.20 -18.80 14.95
N LEU A 64 6.46 -17.78 14.53
CA LEU A 64 5.46 -17.11 15.34
C LEU A 64 4.23 -16.77 14.48
N VAL A 65 3.05 -17.02 15.04
CA VAL A 65 1.76 -16.61 14.46
C VAL A 65 1.06 -15.71 15.47
N LEU A 66 0.63 -14.55 15.03
CA LEU A 66 -0.12 -13.58 15.83
C LEU A 66 -1.42 -13.18 15.10
N GLU A 67 -2.45 -12.93 15.88
CA GLU A 67 -3.72 -12.39 15.39
C GLU A 67 -4.16 -11.22 16.26
N HIS A 68 -4.67 -10.13 15.65
CA HIS A 68 -5.16 -8.98 16.36
C HIS A 68 -6.19 -8.19 15.55
N LEU A 69 -6.94 -7.32 16.20
CA LEU A 69 -7.77 -6.32 15.53
C LEU A 69 -6.94 -5.09 15.20
N ILE A 70 -7.29 -4.41 14.12
CA ILE A 70 -6.65 -3.17 13.69
C ILE A 70 -7.71 -2.11 13.40
N GLN A 71 -7.40 -0.86 13.72
CA GLN A 71 -8.25 0.29 13.48
C GLN A 71 -7.53 1.33 12.61
N ASN A 72 -8.27 2.21 11.98
CA ASN A 72 -7.71 3.25 11.10
C ASN A 72 -6.80 4.27 11.84
N THR A 73 -6.85 4.32 13.15
CA THR A 73 -5.91 5.07 13.98
C THR A 73 -4.55 4.39 14.14
N ASP A 74 -4.48 3.07 13.89
CA ASP A 74 -3.24 2.30 13.98
C ASP A 74 -2.43 2.48 12.68
N ARG A 75 -1.42 3.33 12.75
CA ARG A 75 -0.57 3.70 11.61
C ARG A 75 0.77 3.00 11.67
N THR A 76 1.40 2.81 10.52
CA THR A 76 2.75 2.24 10.37
C THR A 76 2.94 0.85 11.02
N VAL A 77 1.84 0.12 11.23
CA VAL A 77 1.87 -1.20 11.85
C VAL A 77 2.75 -2.16 11.06
N GLY A 78 3.70 -2.79 11.75
CA GLY A 78 4.73 -3.66 11.19
C GLY A 78 6.07 -2.98 10.94
N ALA A 79 6.14 -1.63 10.91
CA ALA A 79 7.36 -0.91 10.57
C ALA A 79 8.45 -1.05 11.65
N ARG A 80 8.10 -1.00 12.93
CA ARG A 80 9.08 -1.16 14.02
C ARG A 80 9.60 -2.59 14.09
N LEU A 81 8.73 -3.57 13.87
CA LEU A 81 9.13 -4.97 13.81
C LEU A 81 10.07 -5.22 12.61
N ALA A 82 9.75 -4.68 11.44
CA ALA A 82 10.63 -4.74 10.26
C ALA A 82 11.98 -4.07 10.54
N GLY A 83 11.98 -2.91 11.20
CA GLY A 83 13.20 -2.22 11.62
C GLY A 83 14.05 -3.02 12.59
N GLU A 84 13.45 -3.74 13.55
CA GLU A 84 14.18 -4.59 14.49
C GLU A 84 14.78 -5.82 13.79
N ILE A 85 14.05 -6.43 12.84
CA ILE A 85 14.57 -7.52 12.01
C ILE A 85 15.76 -7.01 11.18
N ALA A 86 15.64 -5.86 10.51
CA ALA A 86 16.70 -5.26 9.72
C ALA A 86 17.93 -4.90 10.56
N ARG A 87 17.72 -4.37 11.77
CA ARG A 87 18.82 -4.03 12.69
C ARG A 87 19.65 -5.25 13.08
N ARG A 88 19.02 -6.40 13.23
CA ARG A 88 19.69 -7.65 13.64
C ARG A 88 20.28 -8.44 12.49
N TYR A 89 19.58 -8.47 11.37
CA TYR A 89 19.87 -9.40 10.26
C TYR A 89 20.15 -8.73 8.92
N GLY A 90 20.17 -7.38 8.89
CA GLY A 90 20.38 -6.63 7.63
C GLY A 90 19.29 -6.92 6.60
N ASP A 91 19.63 -6.78 5.33
CA ASP A 91 18.71 -6.99 4.20
C ASP A 91 18.29 -8.45 4.01
N VAL A 92 19.07 -9.39 4.54
CA VAL A 92 18.74 -10.83 4.49
C VAL A 92 17.46 -11.12 5.28
N GLY A 93 17.23 -10.42 6.38
CA GLY A 93 16.07 -10.62 7.24
C GLY A 93 16.01 -12.01 7.88
N LEU A 94 14.81 -12.54 8.02
CA LEU A 94 14.51 -13.87 8.54
C LEU A 94 14.07 -14.81 7.40
N PRO A 95 14.10 -16.14 7.61
CA PRO A 95 13.52 -17.09 6.65
C PRO A 95 12.05 -16.76 6.33
N PRO A 96 11.57 -17.03 5.10
CA PRO A 96 10.21 -16.73 4.70
C PRO A 96 9.16 -17.27 5.67
N GLY A 97 8.19 -16.44 6.05
CA GLY A 97 7.08 -16.82 6.92
C GLY A 97 7.46 -17.15 8.36
N THR A 98 8.63 -16.74 8.84
CA THR A 98 9.03 -16.88 10.25
C THR A 98 8.03 -16.18 11.17
N ILE A 99 7.62 -14.95 10.84
CA ILE A 99 6.62 -14.20 11.61
C ILE A 99 5.41 -13.96 10.72
N ARG A 100 4.26 -14.50 11.12
CA ARG A 100 2.98 -14.34 10.45
C ARG A 100 2.03 -13.57 11.34
N VAL A 101 1.50 -12.47 10.84
CA VAL A 101 0.56 -11.61 11.56
C VAL A 101 -0.71 -11.48 10.76
N THR A 102 -1.83 -11.86 11.32
CA THR A 102 -3.17 -11.62 10.73
C THR A 102 -3.86 -10.54 11.52
N LEU A 103 -4.25 -9.48 10.81
CA LEU A 103 -4.97 -8.35 11.36
C LEU A 103 -6.36 -8.27 10.74
N THR A 104 -7.37 -7.96 11.54
CA THR A 104 -8.75 -7.84 11.06
C THR A 104 -9.28 -6.44 11.35
N GLY A 105 -9.74 -5.73 10.33
CA GLY A 105 -10.29 -4.39 10.45
C GLY A 105 -9.81 -3.44 9.36
N SER A 106 -9.75 -2.15 9.69
CA SER A 106 -9.28 -1.10 8.77
C SER A 106 -7.90 -0.61 9.23
N ALA A 107 -6.87 -0.83 8.44
CA ALA A 107 -5.52 -0.38 8.76
C ALA A 107 -5.34 1.11 8.42
N GLY A 108 -4.69 1.85 9.30
CA GLY A 108 -4.27 3.23 9.06
C GLY A 108 -3.14 3.33 8.04
N GLN A 109 -2.66 4.54 7.81
CA GLN A 109 -1.62 4.84 6.82
C GLN A 109 -0.33 4.07 7.08
N SER A 110 0.35 3.69 5.98
CA SER A 110 1.67 3.04 5.99
C SER A 110 1.67 1.66 6.63
N PHE A 111 0.57 0.91 6.53
CA PHE A 111 0.52 -0.49 6.93
C PHE A 111 1.62 -1.30 6.21
N GLY A 112 2.43 -2.05 6.94
CA GLY A 112 3.52 -2.83 6.40
C GLY A 112 4.65 -2.00 5.76
N ALA A 113 4.77 -0.69 6.08
CA ALA A 113 5.91 0.09 5.61
C ALA A 113 7.23 -0.55 6.02
N PHE A 114 8.19 -0.55 5.09
CA PHE A 114 9.52 -1.17 5.27
C PHE A 114 9.49 -2.68 5.55
N CYS A 115 8.40 -3.38 5.21
CA CYS A 115 8.31 -4.84 5.35
C CYS A 115 9.55 -5.51 4.75
N ILE A 116 10.03 -6.56 5.42
CA ILE A 116 11.31 -7.22 5.13
C ILE A 116 11.15 -8.75 5.15
N ASN A 117 12.11 -9.46 4.62
CA ASN A 117 12.13 -10.91 4.59
C ASN A 117 11.87 -11.53 5.97
N GLY A 118 11.01 -12.55 5.99
CA GLY A 118 10.57 -13.25 7.19
C GLY A 118 9.28 -12.71 7.82
N LEU A 119 8.86 -11.50 7.46
CA LEU A 119 7.61 -10.92 7.93
C LEU A 119 6.51 -11.12 6.88
N HIS A 120 5.39 -11.72 7.30
CA HIS A 120 4.18 -11.93 6.51
C HIS A 120 3.01 -11.26 7.23
N LEU A 121 2.43 -10.25 6.61
CA LEU A 121 1.29 -9.48 7.12
C LEU A 121 0.05 -9.80 6.30
N THR A 122 -0.98 -10.32 6.93
CA THR A 122 -2.31 -10.50 6.31
C THR A 122 -3.30 -9.53 6.94
N LEU A 123 -3.96 -8.72 6.12
CA LEU A 123 -5.07 -7.87 6.53
C LEU A 123 -6.39 -8.43 5.98
N ILE A 124 -7.30 -8.76 6.87
CA ILE A 124 -8.68 -9.10 6.54
C ILE A 124 -9.52 -7.84 6.72
N GLY A 125 -9.72 -7.11 5.64
CA GLY A 125 -10.36 -5.79 5.67
C GLY A 125 -9.81 -4.86 4.62
N GLU A 126 -9.58 -3.61 4.98
CA GLU A 126 -9.13 -2.55 4.09
C GLU A 126 -7.97 -1.76 4.69
N ALA A 127 -7.21 -1.07 3.86
CA ALA A 127 -6.08 -0.26 4.29
C ALA A 127 -6.14 1.17 3.72
N ASN A 128 -5.53 2.10 4.43
CA ASN A 128 -5.35 3.48 3.99
C ASN A 128 -4.14 3.60 3.03
N ASP A 129 -3.62 4.81 2.84
CA ASP A 129 -2.52 5.11 1.91
C ASP A 129 -1.17 4.50 2.36
N TYR A 130 -0.24 4.43 1.41
CA TYR A 130 1.17 4.07 1.62
C TYR A 130 1.45 2.65 2.14
N VAL A 131 0.56 1.70 1.91
CA VAL A 131 0.83 0.29 2.25
C VAL A 131 2.11 -0.18 1.56
N GLY A 132 2.98 -0.86 2.32
CA GLY A 132 4.22 -1.40 1.78
C GLY A 132 5.23 -0.34 1.29
N LYS A 133 5.10 0.93 1.71
CA LYS A 133 6.08 1.98 1.37
C LYS A 133 7.47 1.53 1.79
N GLY A 134 8.44 1.58 0.84
CA GLY A 134 9.82 1.19 1.10
C GLY A 134 10.01 -0.28 1.46
N MET A 135 9.05 -1.14 1.13
CA MET A 135 9.13 -2.59 1.33
C MET A 135 10.37 -3.15 0.64
N ALA A 136 11.17 -3.96 1.36
CA ALA A 136 12.41 -4.56 0.85
C ALA A 136 12.34 -6.09 0.74
N GLY A 137 11.29 -6.70 1.30
CA GLY A 137 11.09 -8.15 1.31
C GLY A 137 9.81 -8.52 2.06
N GLY A 138 9.63 -9.81 2.32
CA GLY A 138 8.44 -10.31 3.00
C GLY A 138 7.19 -10.32 2.13
N GLU A 139 6.03 -10.45 2.77
CA GLU A 139 4.76 -10.53 2.07
C GLU A 139 3.67 -9.73 2.77
N ILE A 140 2.87 -9.00 2.00
CA ILE A 140 1.68 -8.30 2.46
C ILE A 140 0.49 -8.79 1.65
N VAL A 141 -0.54 -9.29 2.33
CA VAL A 141 -1.79 -9.76 1.72
C VAL A 141 -2.95 -8.94 2.27
N ILE A 142 -3.77 -8.35 1.40
CA ILE A 142 -5.03 -7.70 1.78
C ILE A 142 -6.18 -8.44 1.11
N ARG A 143 -7.13 -8.91 1.92
CA ARG A 143 -8.28 -9.67 1.41
C ARG A 143 -9.58 -9.26 2.09
N LEU A 144 -10.66 -9.47 1.38
CA LEU A 144 -11.99 -9.22 1.93
C LEU A 144 -12.34 -10.17 3.09
N PRO A 145 -13.16 -9.72 4.03
CA PRO A 145 -13.83 -10.62 4.97
C PRO A 145 -14.66 -11.66 4.21
N VAL A 146 -14.76 -12.88 4.77
CA VAL A 146 -15.52 -13.99 4.13
C VAL A 146 -16.99 -13.65 3.87
N ASN A 147 -17.56 -12.77 4.67
CA ASN A 147 -18.97 -12.33 4.55
C ASN A 147 -19.14 -11.06 3.70
N ALA A 148 -18.12 -10.60 3.00
CA ALA A 148 -18.25 -9.47 2.08
C ALA A 148 -19.30 -9.78 0.99
N ARG A 149 -20.18 -8.80 0.73
CA ARG A 149 -21.32 -8.94 -0.21
C ARG A 149 -21.10 -8.19 -1.52
N TYR A 150 -19.87 -7.85 -1.85
CA TYR A 150 -19.51 -7.10 -3.04
C TYR A 150 -18.31 -7.76 -3.75
N ALA A 151 -18.22 -7.50 -5.05
CA ALA A 151 -17.13 -8.02 -5.86
C ALA A 151 -15.84 -7.24 -5.57
N SER A 152 -14.76 -7.96 -5.34
CA SER A 152 -13.45 -7.36 -5.02
C SER A 152 -12.95 -6.45 -6.13
N ASN A 153 -13.03 -6.90 -7.37
CA ASN A 153 -12.54 -6.16 -8.55
C ASN A 153 -13.35 -4.89 -8.89
N GLU A 154 -14.45 -4.62 -8.20
CA GLU A 154 -15.27 -3.42 -8.40
C GLU A 154 -15.10 -2.39 -7.27
N ASN A 155 -14.40 -2.75 -6.19
CA ASN A 155 -14.27 -1.92 -5.00
C ASN A 155 -12.81 -1.66 -4.64
N PHE A 156 -12.55 -0.50 -4.03
CA PHE A 156 -11.23 -0.18 -3.50
C PHE A 156 -11.01 -0.87 -2.16
N ILE A 157 -9.86 -1.54 -2.01
CA ILE A 157 -9.47 -2.22 -0.77
C ILE A 157 -8.30 -1.53 -0.07
N ALA A 158 -7.60 -0.65 -0.78
CA ALA A 158 -6.55 0.15 -0.19
C ALA A 158 -6.45 1.53 -0.87
N GLY A 159 -5.88 2.49 -0.18
CA GLY A 159 -5.75 3.88 -0.62
C GLY A 159 -4.70 4.09 -1.70
N ASN A 160 -4.00 5.22 -1.62
CA ASN A 160 -3.08 5.71 -2.65
C ASN A 160 -1.61 5.42 -2.33
N THR A 161 -0.78 5.46 -3.35
CA THR A 161 0.70 5.45 -3.23
C THR A 161 1.26 4.19 -2.53
N LEU A 162 0.60 3.05 -2.74
CA LEU A 162 1.07 1.78 -2.23
C LEU A 162 2.38 1.37 -2.92
N LEU A 163 3.24 0.65 -2.21
CA LEU A 163 4.56 0.18 -2.68
C LEU A 163 5.49 1.31 -3.17
N TYR A 164 5.29 2.54 -2.71
CA TYR A 164 6.18 3.64 -3.08
C TYR A 164 7.63 3.29 -2.72
N GLY A 165 8.49 3.25 -3.73
CA GLY A 165 9.91 2.96 -3.55
C GLY A 165 10.20 1.56 -3.01
N ALA A 166 9.32 0.59 -3.22
CA ALA A 166 9.58 -0.80 -2.83
C ALA A 166 10.76 -1.38 -3.65
N THR A 167 11.65 -2.09 -2.97
CA THR A 167 12.84 -2.70 -3.58
C THR A 167 12.78 -4.23 -3.63
N GLY A 168 11.75 -4.83 -3.02
CA GLY A 168 11.53 -6.26 -2.99
C GLY A 168 10.22 -6.63 -2.31
N GLY A 169 10.01 -7.92 -2.09
CA GLY A 169 8.81 -8.46 -1.43
C GLY A 169 7.63 -8.68 -2.37
N THR A 170 6.56 -9.24 -1.81
CA THR A 170 5.32 -9.57 -2.53
C THR A 170 4.12 -8.87 -1.91
N PHE A 171 3.31 -8.24 -2.74
CA PHE A 171 2.07 -7.57 -2.33
C PHE A 171 0.88 -8.13 -3.12
N LEU A 172 -0.14 -8.63 -2.43
CA LEU A 172 -1.33 -9.24 -3.03
C LEU A 172 -2.59 -8.60 -2.43
N ALA A 173 -3.44 -8.00 -3.26
CA ALA A 173 -4.66 -7.37 -2.78
C ALA A 173 -5.90 -7.76 -3.62
N ALA A 174 -6.89 -8.37 -2.98
CA ALA A 174 -8.18 -8.65 -3.59
C ALA A 174 -9.05 -7.39 -3.59
N GLY A 175 -8.83 -6.54 -4.58
CA GLY A 175 -9.53 -5.30 -4.79
C GLY A 175 -8.74 -4.29 -5.59
N ARG A 176 -9.37 -3.16 -5.89
CA ARG A 176 -8.71 -2.03 -6.51
C ARG A 176 -7.87 -1.28 -5.48
N VAL A 177 -6.80 -0.68 -5.94
CA VAL A 177 -5.98 0.24 -5.15
C VAL A 177 -6.01 1.62 -5.79
N GLY A 178 -5.73 2.64 -5.00
CA GLY A 178 -5.84 4.03 -5.42
C GLY A 178 -4.76 4.46 -6.41
N GLU A 179 -4.57 5.76 -6.51
CA GLU A 179 -3.62 6.38 -7.42
C GLU A 179 -2.17 6.15 -6.99
N ARG A 180 -1.26 6.28 -7.95
CA ARG A 180 0.20 6.23 -7.73
C ARG A 180 0.68 4.90 -7.14
N PHE A 181 0.00 3.83 -7.47
CA PHE A 181 0.41 2.47 -7.11
C PHE A 181 1.76 2.12 -7.73
N ALA A 182 2.67 1.53 -6.95
CA ALA A 182 4.00 1.09 -7.37
C ALA A 182 4.89 2.20 -7.98
N VAL A 183 4.67 3.47 -7.59
CA VAL A 183 5.55 4.57 -7.99
C VAL A 183 6.95 4.33 -7.47
N ARG A 184 7.95 4.42 -8.35
CA ARG A 184 9.37 4.14 -8.04
C ARG A 184 9.62 2.72 -7.51
N ASN A 185 8.76 1.76 -7.86
CA ASN A 185 9.05 0.36 -7.55
C ASN A 185 10.33 -0.09 -8.26
N CYS A 186 11.23 -0.73 -7.50
CA CYS A 186 12.57 -1.14 -7.95
C CYS A 186 12.85 -2.63 -7.66
N GLY A 187 11.80 -3.49 -7.60
CA GLY A 187 12.00 -4.92 -7.39
C GLY A 187 10.84 -5.64 -6.71
N GLY A 188 9.87 -4.92 -6.16
CA GLY A 188 8.68 -5.52 -5.59
C GLY A 188 7.82 -6.22 -6.63
N VAL A 189 7.15 -7.30 -6.22
CA VAL A 189 6.18 -8.06 -7.02
C VAL A 189 4.79 -7.80 -6.46
N ALA A 190 3.83 -7.49 -7.31
CA ALA A 190 2.47 -7.25 -6.82
C ALA A 190 1.39 -7.72 -7.79
N VAL A 191 0.25 -8.15 -7.22
CA VAL A 191 -0.98 -8.44 -7.96
C VAL A 191 -2.15 -7.72 -7.29
N VAL A 192 -2.86 -6.90 -8.07
CA VAL A 192 -4.05 -6.14 -7.65
C VAL A 192 -5.16 -6.24 -8.69
N GLU A 193 -6.39 -5.93 -8.33
CA GLU A 193 -7.54 -6.10 -9.24
C GLU A 193 -7.96 -4.81 -9.95
N GLY A 194 -7.21 -3.74 -9.78
CA GLY A 194 -7.33 -2.46 -10.48
C GLY A 194 -6.50 -1.40 -9.81
N VAL A 195 -6.17 -0.32 -10.55
CA VAL A 195 -5.36 0.79 -10.04
C VAL A 195 -5.91 2.12 -10.52
N GLY A 196 -5.73 3.17 -9.71
CA GLY A 196 -6.02 4.55 -10.08
C GLY A 196 -5.06 5.14 -11.11
N ASP A 197 -5.05 6.46 -11.22
CA ASP A 197 -4.16 7.21 -12.10
C ASP A 197 -2.68 7.04 -11.65
N HIS A 198 -1.75 7.18 -12.60
CA HIS A 198 -0.31 7.21 -12.33
C HIS A 198 0.29 5.89 -11.77
N GLY A 199 -0.33 4.74 -12.06
CA GLY A 199 0.25 3.44 -11.69
C GLY A 199 1.61 3.21 -12.34
N CYS A 200 2.56 2.62 -11.61
CA CYS A 200 3.91 2.27 -12.08
C CYS A 200 4.77 3.47 -12.56
N GLU A 201 4.45 4.71 -12.16
CA GLU A 201 5.29 5.86 -12.51
C GLU A 201 6.72 5.69 -12.00
N TYR A 202 7.69 5.97 -12.86
CA TYR A 202 9.13 5.85 -12.55
C TYR A 202 9.56 4.48 -12.01
N MET A 203 8.82 3.43 -12.32
CA MET A 203 9.21 2.06 -11.99
C MET A 203 10.50 1.70 -12.74
N THR A 204 11.44 1.06 -12.05
CA THR A 204 12.76 0.71 -12.60
C THR A 204 13.02 -0.80 -12.64
N SER A 205 12.29 -1.58 -11.85
CA SER A 205 12.38 -3.05 -11.80
C SER A 205 11.16 -3.65 -11.08
N GLY A 206 11.06 -4.97 -11.05
CA GLY A 206 9.97 -5.72 -10.42
C GLY A 206 8.89 -6.16 -11.39
N THR A 207 7.79 -6.71 -10.85
CA THR A 207 6.68 -7.21 -11.65
C THR A 207 5.35 -6.82 -11.03
N ILE A 208 4.55 -6.11 -11.79
CA ILE A 208 3.22 -5.66 -11.38
C ILE A 208 2.18 -6.36 -12.25
N VAL A 209 1.12 -6.87 -11.62
CA VAL A 209 -0.04 -7.45 -12.31
C VAL A 209 -1.29 -6.68 -11.90
N VAL A 210 -2.01 -6.15 -12.88
CA VAL A 210 -3.30 -5.47 -12.70
C VAL A 210 -4.38 -6.27 -13.40
N LEU A 211 -5.25 -6.90 -12.62
CA LEU A 211 -6.30 -7.81 -13.12
C LEU A 211 -7.58 -7.08 -13.52
N GLY A 212 -7.49 -5.81 -13.89
CA GLY A 212 -8.66 -5.03 -14.27
C GLY A 212 -8.34 -3.59 -14.64
N TRP A 213 -9.23 -2.69 -14.27
CA TRP A 213 -9.18 -1.29 -14.66
C TRP A 213 -7.89 -0.57 -14.22
N THR A 214 -7.40 0.29 -15.10
CA THR A 214 -6.29 1.21 -14.81
C THR A 214 -6.74 2.64 -15.04
N GLY A 215 -6.18 3.57 -14.27
CA GLY A 215 -6.30 5.01 -14.51
C GLY A 215 -5.38 5.50 -15.64
N ARG A 216 -5.26 6.82 -15.78
CA ARG A 216 -4.43 7.51 -16.78
C ARG A 216 -2.95 7.52 -16.38
N ASN A 217 -2.09 7.85 -17.34
CA ASN A 217 -0.64 8.02 -17.16
C ASN A 217 0.05 6.78 -16.56
N PHE A 218 -0.48 5.60 -16.83
CA PHE A 218 0.14 4.36 -16.38
C PHE A 218 1.54 4.20 -16.99
N GLY A 219 2.52 3.85 -16.17
CA GLY A 219 3.91 3.67 -16.57
C GLY A 219 4.64 4.95 -16.98
N ALA A 220 4.13 6.14 -16.65
CA ALA A 220 4.83 7.38 -16.97
C ALA A 220 6.23 7.42 -16.37
N GLY A 221 7.26 7.62 -17.21
CA GLY A 221 8.66 7.60 -16.77
C GLY A 221 9.20 6.24 -16.33
N MET A 222 8.48 5.16 -16.58
CA MET A 222 8.94 3.79 -16.32
C MET A 222 10.15 3.47 -17.21
N THR A 223 11.23 2.97 -16.62
CA THR A 223 12.47 2.67 -17.32
C THR A 223 12.88 1.20 -17.23
N GLY A 224 12.17 0.39 -16.45
CA GLY A 224 12.43 -1.04 -16.33
C GLY A 224 11.34 -1.76 -15.51
N GLY A 225 11.47 -3.08 -15.41
CA GLY A 225 10.45 -3.95 -14.87
C GLY A 225 9.39 -4.33 -15.90
N VAL A 226 8.39 -5.09 -15.45
CA VAL A 226 7.29 -5.58 -16.29
C VAL A 226 5.96 -5.30 -15.58
N ALA A 227 4.98 -4.79 -16.32
CA ALA A 227 3.61 -4.68 -15.84
C ALA A 227 2.67 -5.45 -16.78
N PHE A 228 1.95 -6.44 -16.24
CA PHE A 228 0.87 -7.14 -16.94
C PHE A 228 -0.45 -6.46 -16.60
N VAL A 229 -1.25 -6.15 -17.61
CA VAL A 229 -2.54 -5.49 -17.44
C VAL A 229 -3.62 -6.28 -18.16
N TYR A 230 -4.67 -6.68 -17.45
CA TYR A 230 -5.85 -7.28 -18.05
C TYR A 230 -6.74 -6.17 -18.65
N ASP A 231 -6.58 -5.95 -19.95
CA ASP A 231 -7.34 -4.94 -20.72
C ASP A 231 -8.64 -5.50 -21.28
N ARG A 232 -9.64 -5.69 -20.40
CA ARG A 232 -10.95 -6.22 -20.76
C ARG A 232 -11.66 -5.40 -21.84
N GLU A 233 -11.47 -4.08 -21.84
CA GLU A 233 -12.15 -3.15 -22.72
C GLU A 233 -11.37 -2.85 -24.00
N ASN A 234 -10.15 -3.33 -24.12
CA ASN A 234 -9.21 -3.01 -25.20
C ASN A 234 -8.97 -1.49 -25.35
N LYS A 235 -8.78 -0.80 -24.20
CA LYS A 235 -8.60 0.65 -24.12
C LYS A 235 -7.30 1.05 -23.42
N PHE A 236 -6.46 0.11 -23.04
CA PHE A 236 -5.26 0.39 -22.26
C PHE A 236 -4.30 1.34 -22.99
N ASP A 237 -4.20 1.26 -24.30
CA ASP A 237 -3.37 2.16 -25.12
C ASP A 237 -3.71 3.66 -24.92
N GLN A 238 -4.95 3.96 -24.53
CA GLN A 238 -5.39 5.34 -24.24
C GLN A 238 -4.95 5.82 -22.84
N ARG A 239 -4.39 4.92 -22.03
CA ARG A 239 -4.03 5.17 -20.64
C ARG A 239 -2.54 5.29 -20.39
N ILE A 240 -1.75 5.04 -21.42
CA ILE A 240 -0.28 5.14 -21.40
C ILE A 240 0.19 6.26 -22.32
N ASN A 241 1.42 6.71 -22.12
CA ASN A 241 2.13 7.52 -23.10
C ASN A 241 3.05 6.61 -23.95
N PRO A 242 2.73 6.40 -25.24
CA PRO A 242 3.48 5.47 -26.08
C PRO A 242 4.94 5.91 -26.38
N GLN A 243 5.30 7.15 -26.04
CA GLN A 243 6.69 7.61 -26.11
C GLN A 243 7.56 7.10 -24.95
N LEU A 244 6.92 6.71 -23.84
CA LEU A 244 7.59 6.29 -22.60
C LEU A 244 7.55 4.79 -22.39
N VAL A 245 6.43 4.15 -22.71
CA VAL A 245 6.22 2.71 -22.54
C VAL A 245 5.51 2.13 -23.75
N ARG A 246 5.68 0.84 -24.00
CA ARG A 246 4.99 0.08 -25.04
C ARG A 246 4.08 -0.95 -24.41
N ALA A 247 2.83 -1.01 -24.87
CA ALA A 247 1.93 -2.10 -24.58
C ALA A 247 2.06 -3.16 -25.68
N GLU A 248 2.37 -4.39 -25.29
CA GLU A 248 2.51 -5.51 -26.20
C GLU A 248 1.64 -6.68 -25.70
N ARG A 249 1.15 -7.49 -26.62
CA ARG A 249 0.47 -8.74 -26.24
C ARG A 249 1.51 -9.75 -25.78
N ILE A 250 1.16 -10.55 -24.78
CA ILE A 250 2.00 -11.66 -24.35
C ILE A 250 2.19 -12.60 -25.55
N ALA A 251 3.44 -12.85 -25.91
CA ALA A 251 3.81 -13.60 -27.09
C ALA A 251 4.75 -14.79 -26.81
N ASN A 252 5.12 -15.00 -25.54
CA ASN A 252 6.02 -16.08 -25.16
C ASN A 252 5.52 -16.84 -23.93
N ASP A 253 5.83 -18.13 -23.89
CA ASP A 253 5.38 -19.05 -22.84
C ASP A 253 5.94 -18.71 -21.45
N ALA A 254 7.08 -18.07 -21.38
CA ALA A 254 7.70 -17.71 -20.10
C ALA A 254 6.90 -16.61 -19.38
N ASP A 255 6.48 -15.56 -20.10
CA ASP A 255 5.65 -14.49 -19.55
C ASP A 255 4.24 -15.01 -19.22
N GLU A 256 3.68 -15.86 -20.06
CA GLU A 256 2.39 -16.50 -19.78
C GLU A 256 2.46 -17.34 -18.51
N THR A 257 3.45 -18.19 -18.37
CA THR A 257 3.65 -19.03 -17.18
C THR A 257 3.81 -18.17 -15.94
N ARG A 258 4.67 -17.14 -16.02
CA ARG A 258 4.90 -16.21 -14.93
C ARG A 258 3.62 -15.49 -14.49
N LEU A 259 2.86 -14.97 -15.44
CA LEU A 259 1.58 -14.32 -15.17
C LEU A 259 0.60 -15.30 -14.50
N ARG A 260 0.45 -16.50 -15.06
CA ARG A 260 -0.47 -17.53 -14.52
C ARG A 260 -0.09 -17.91 -13.08
N ASP A 261 1.18 -18.05 -12.77
CA ASP A 261 1.66 -18.39 -11.43
C ASP A 261 1.38 -17.25 -10.43
N LEU A 262 1.59 -15.98 -10.83
CA LEU A 262 1.29 -14.82 -9.99
C LEU A 262 -0.22 -14.68 -9.74
N VAL A 263 -1.06 -14.91 -10.74
CA VAL A 263 -2.51 -14.89 -10.59
C VAL A 263 -2.98 -16.02 -9.67
N ARG A 264 -2.38 -17.21 -9.78
CA ARG A 264 -2.67 -18.34 -8.88
C ARG A 264 -2.25 -18.01 -7.44
N GLN A 265 -1.04 -17.51 -7.24
CA GLN A 265 -0.57 -17.08 -5.91
C GLN A 265 -1.54 -16.04 -5.30
N HIS A 266 -1.98 -15.06 -6.09
CA HIS A 266 -2.96 -14.08 -5.65
C HIS A 266 -4.30 -14.73 -5.28
N ALA A 267 -4.83 -15.61 -6.13
CA ALA A 267 -6.10 -16.30 -5.89
C ALA A 267 -6.06 -17.13 -4.59
N ASP A 268 -4.96 -17.81 -4.35
CA ASP A 268 -4.77 -18.67 -3.17
C ASP A 268 -4.60 -17.84 -1.88
N ALA A 269 -3.78 -16.82 -1.91
CA ALA A 269 -3.51 -15.98 -0.74
C ALA A 269 -4.71 -15.10 -0.34
N THR A 270 -5.37 -14.50 -1.34
CA THR A 270 -6.46 -13.54 -1.10
C THR A 270 -7.85 -14.16 -1.09
N GLN A 271 -8.00 -15.39 -1.57
CA GLN A 271 -9.29 -16.05 -1.77
C GLN A 271 -10.20 -15.35 -2.79
N SER A 272 -9.63 -14.53 -3.70
CA SER A 272 -10.37 -13.76 -4.68
C SER A 272 -11.12 -14.66 -5.67
N ALA A 273 -12.43 -14.47 -5.77
CA ALA A 273 -13.26 -15.14 -6.78
C ALA A 273 -12.96 -14.60 -8.19
N TRP A 274 -12.60 -13.32 -8.30
CA TRP A 274 -12.25 -12.70 -9.57
C TRP A 274 -11.02 -13.36 -10.21
N SER A 275 -9.93 -13.46 -9.47
CA SER A 275 -8.70 -14.06 -9.99
C SER A 275 -8.84 -15.57 -10.27
N ARG A 276 -9.66 -16.30 -9.49
CA ARG A 276 -9.99 -17.68 -9.80
C ARG A 276 -10.73 -17.81 -11.14
N GLY A 277 -11.74 -16.96 -11.37
CA GLY A 277 -12.46 -16.94 -12.64
C GLY A 277 -11.60 -16.56 -13.85
N LEU A 278 -10.53 -15.78 -13.67
CA LEU A 278 -9.56 -15.49 -14.74
C LEU A 278 -8.65 -16.70 -15.06
N LEU A 279 -8.34 -17.54 -14.07
CA LEU A 279 -7.53 -18.75 -14.29
C LEU A 279 -8.28 -19.85 -15.03
N GLU A 280 -9.60 -19.80 -15.07
CA GLU A 280 -10.48 -20.77 -15.75
C GLU A 280 -10.71 -20.40 -17.23
N GLN A 281 -10.31 -19.20 -17.67
CA GLN A 281 -10.39 -18.70 -19.05
C GLN A 281 -9.15 -19.09 -19.88
#